data_a8d8e9e29c8b4868365d47b0845bf674
#
_entry.id   a8d8e9e29c8b4868365d47b0845bf674
#
_cell.length_a   1.000
_cell.length_b   1.000
_cell.length_c   1.000
_cell.angle_alpha   90.00
_cell.angle_beta   90.00
_cell.angle_gamma   90.00
#
_symmetry.space_group_name_H-M   'P 1'
#
loop_
_entity.id
_entity.type
_entity.pdbx_description
1 polymer ?
#
loop_
_entity_poly.entity_id
_entity_poly.type
_entity_poly.pdbx_seq_one_letter_code
_entity_poly.pdbx_strand_id
1 'polypeptide(L)'
;MRAWICLGACLALGCSGSDGGGGATGGAAGGGGFGAFGAFGGTAGAAGGAGVGATGGIGGAAGAGGGSGGTVNPSPLVDPNCTDGKYSEVLPNLSADISGVTFNPGSLNDYYLGVLGLRYPIGKDLVEGGLKSTLISGGCVNAFAGGPTTTDAAIKRMGTVVHECGHIYDLDLGKSPNSVYVIRSDVQFTCTKGNATGLGGDTFARSLLNTDGYSALRPPCAGTSGAGCDTYAKIYLNGDPNNSSFESGDQGYSLLLEETVQYVNSLASGYAFSDKLKAGTKISEKDGILTFLWYTERYLKLAREKYPAAYARISGDACWRDATLTTWGRAWLYLEQTKNIPGLGINDKVLEALVLDPDLLDEIDRLRQLSGCP
;
A
#
# COMPACT_ATOMS: atom_id res chain seq x y z
N MET A 1 -2.23 -0.08 -24.44
CA MET A 1 -1.10 -0.59 -23.66
C MET A 1 -1.68 -1.11 -22.35
N ARG A 2 -1.67 -2.39 -22.13
CA ARG A 2 -2.13 -2.98 -20.85
C ARG A 2 -0.95 -2.95 -19.91
N ALA A 3 -1.05 -2.13 -18.86
CA ALA A 3 -0.06 -2.13 -17.78
C ALA A 3 -0.20 -3.45 -17.02
N TRP A 4 0.74 -4.35 -17.23
CA TRP A 4 0.93 -5.52 -16.38
C TRP A 4 1.72 -5.04 -15.16
N ILE A 5 1.01 -4.82 -14.07
CA ILE A 5 1.56 -4.36 -12.82
C ILE A 5 1.86 -5.57 -11.96
N CYS A 6 2.85 -5.44 -11.15
CA CYS A 6 3.43 -6.31 -10.13
C CYS A 6 2.50 -7.27 -9.36
N LEU A 7 1.59 -7.92 -10.02
CA LEU A 7 0.81 -9.03 -9.47
C LEU A 7 1.66 -10.28 -9.20
N GLY A 8 2.90 -10.30 -9.65
CA GLY A 8 3.76 -11.48 -9.51
C GLY A 8 4.49 -11.61 -8.17
N ALA A 9 4.65 -10.55 -7.40
CA ALA A 9 5.50 -10.59 -6.20
C ALA A 9 4.80 -11.23 -4.99
N CYS A 10 3.50 -11.04 -4.82
CA CYS A 10 2.76 -11.68 -3.71
C CYS A 10 2.45 -13.17 -3.94
N LEU A 11 2.48 -13.64 -5.19
CA LEU A 11 2.23 -15.05 -5.50
C LEU A 11 3.40 -15.98 -5.19
N ALA A 12 4.64 -15.48 -5.15
CA ALA A 12 5.84 -16.29 -4.92
C ALA A 12 6.27 -16.39 -3.46
N LEU A 13 5.88 -15.42 -2.65
CA LEU A 13 6.21 -15.40 -1.23
C LEU A 13 4.88 -15.23 -0.48
N GLY A 14 4.23 -16.36 -0.19
CA GLY A 14 3.07 -16.29 0.67
C GLY A 14 3.36 -15.39 1.87
N CYS A 15 2.50 -14.44 2.17
CA CYS A 15 2.43 -13.80 3.48
C CYS A 15 2.03 -14.87 4.53
N SER A 16 2.74 -16.00 4.50
CA SER A 16 2.61 -17.08 5.44
C SER A 16 3.61 -16.84 6.54
N GLY A 17 3.12 -16.50 7.70
CA GLY A 17 3.90 -16.67 8.91
C GLY A 17 4.52 -18.06 8.85
N SER A 18 5.84 -18.14 8.94
CA SER A 18 6.60 -19.34 9.03
C SER A 18 6.16 -20.12 10.26
N ASP A 19 5.39 -21.18 10.09
CA ASP A 19 5.26 -22.23 11.08
C ASP A 19 6.61 -22.94 11.15
N GLY A 20 7.41 -22.60 12.15
CA GLY A 20 8.58 -23.36 12.52
C GLY A 20 8.16 -24.70 13.06
N GLY A 21 8.47 -25.75 12.36
CA GLY A 21 8.23 -27.11 12.86
C GLY A 21 8.59 -28.19 11.83
N GLY A 22 9.76 -28.81 11.99
CA GLY A 22 10.01 -30.22 11.74
C GLY A 22 10.07 -30.73 10.30
N GLY A 23 11.24 -31.19 9.96
CA GLY A 23 11.64 -31.83 8.74
C GLY A 23 10.78 -33.01 8.25
N ALA A 24 10.79 -33.16 6.96
CA ALA A 24 10.76 -34.46 6.27
C ALA A 24 11.15 -34.32 4.81
N THR A 25 11.95 -35.21 4.41
CA THR A 25 12.56 -35.58 3.16
C THR A 25 11.62 -35.72 1.97
N GLY A 26 12.08 -35.24 0.81
CA GLY A 26 12.00 -35.99 -0.45
C GLY A 26 10.74 -35.85 -1.30
N GLY A 27 10.93 -35.35 -2.52
CA GLY A 27 9.95 -35.49 -3.58
C GLY A 27 10.11 -34.44 -4.71
N ALA A 28 11.00 -34.74 -5.65
CA ALA A 28 11.09 -34.01 -6.93
C ALA A 28 9.91 -34.41 -7.84
N ALA A 29 9.18 -33.44 -8.35
CA ALA A 29 8.48 -33.60 -9.64
C ALA A 29 8.01 -32.26 -10.21
N GLY A 30 8.38 -31.98 -11.45
CA GLY A 30 7.52 -31.35 -12.45
C GLY A 30 7.70 -29.85 -12.65
N GLY A 31 8.69 -29.48 -13.49
CA GLY A 31 8.76 -28.15 -14.08
C GLY A 31 7.60 -27.90 -15.04
N GLY A 32 6.95 -26.74 -14.88
CA GLY A 32 6.10 -26.13 -15.86
C GLY A 32 6.62 -24.71 -16.08
N GLY A 33 7.44 -24.54 -17.13
CA GLY A 33 7.94 -23.26 -17.56
C GLY A 33 6.78 -22.42 -18.13
N PHE A 34 6.58 -21.23 -17.59
CA PHE A 34 5.79 -20.21 -18.26
C PHE A 34 6.75 -19.30 -19.02
N GLY A 35 6.56 -19.30 -20.35
CA GLY A 35 7.40 -18.62 -21.31
C GLY A 35 7.37 -17.10 -21.14
N ALA A 36 8.51 -16.52 -21.36
CA ALA A 36 8.74 -15.09 -21.53
C ALA A 36 7.87 -14.56 -22.69
N PHE A 37 7.03 -13.55 -22.41
CA PHE A 37 6.37 -12.79 -23.46
C PHE A 37 7.19 -11.55 -23.77
N GLY A 38 7.57 -11.50 -25.05
CA GLY A 38 8.47 -10.54 -25.64
C GLY A 38 7.98 -9.08 -25.58
N ALA A 39 8.97 -8.20 -25.52
CA ALA A 39 8.86 -6.77 -25.65
C ALA A 39 8.26 -6.37 -26.99
N PHE A 40 7.23 -5.52 -26.98
CA PHE A 40 6.79 -4.80 -28.17
C PHE A 40 7.31 -3.36 -28.08
N GLY A 41 8.33 -3.09 -28.88
CA GLY A 41 8.80 -1.74 -29.15
C GLY A 41 7.72 -0.93 -29.89
N GLY A 42 7.36 0.21 -29.33
CA GLY A 42 6.52 1.22 -29.96
C GLY A 42 7.31 2.49 -30.24
N THR A 43 7.48 2.79 -31.52
CA THR A 43 8.16 3.95 -32.08
C THR A 43 7.54 5.27 -31.65
N ALA A 44 8.38 6.22 -31.29
CA ALA A 44 8.04 7.60 -31.02
C ALA A 44 7.51 8.30 -32.28
N GLY A 45 6.31 8.86 -32.19
CA GLY A 45 5.78 9.82 -33.13
C GLY A 45 5.75 11.21 -32.48
N ALA A 46 6.60 12.12 -32.97
CA ALA A 46 6.53 13.53 -32.62
C ALA A 46 5.40 14.22 -33.39
N ALA A 47 4.52 14.89 -32.69
CA ALA A 47 3.70 15.96 -33.27
C ALA A 47 3.42 17.02 -32.21
N GLY A 48 3.91 18.22 -32.47
CA GLY A 48 3.66 19.42 -31.69
C GLY A 48 2.25 19.96 -31.92
N GLY A 49 1.73 20.64 -30.91
CA GLY A 49 0.47 21.36 -30.97
C GLY A 49 0.28 22.14 -29.68
N ALA A 50 0.56 23.44 -29.75
CA ALA A 50 0.23 24.37 -28.68
C ALA A 50 -1.30 24.49 -28.59
N GLY A 51 -1.84 24.27 -27.40
CA GLY A 51 -3.25 24.43 -27.07
C GLY A 51 -3.40 25.10 -25.72
N VAL A 52 -4.00 26.25 -25.75
CA VAL A 52 -4.29 27.21 -24.70
C VAL A 52 -5.19 26.62 -23.61
N GLY A 53 -4.83 26.91 -22.37
CA GLY A 53 -5.67 27.12 -21.21
C GLY A 53 -6.89 26.21 -21.01
N ALA A 54 -6.75 25.18 -20.14
CA ALA A 54 -7.88 24.65 -19.43
C ALA A 54 -7.74 25.07 -17.96
N THR A 55 -8.66 25.91 -17.53
CA THR A 55 -8.88 26.30 -16.14
C THR A 55 -8.98 25.05 -15.30
N GLY A 56 -8.03 24.93 -14.36
CA GLY A 56 -8.01 23.86 -13.38
C GLY A 56 -9.33 23.79 -12.64
N GLY A 57 -10.01 22.67 -12.79
CA GLY A 57 -11.08 22.29 -11.93
C GLY A 57 -10.52 22.23 -10.52
N ILE A 58 -11.04 23.09 -9.67
CA ILE A 58 -10.79 23.12 -8.25
C ILE A 58 -11.17 21.75 -7.75
N GLY A 59 -10.14 20.95 -7.36
CA GLY A 59 -10.34 19.70 -6.66
C GLY A 59 -11.28 19.98 -5.50
N GLY A 60 -12.32 19.15 -5.38
CA GLY A 60 -13.33 19.31 -4.40
C GLY A 60 -12.67 19.50 -3.03
N ALA A 61 -12.86 20.67 -2.45
CA ALA A 61 -12.66 20.89 -1.06
C ALA A 61 -13.39 19.75 -0.37
N ALA A 62 -12.69 19.01 0.50
CA ALA A 62 -13.28 18.05 1.39
C ALA A 62 -14.41 18.79 2.10
N GLY A 63 -15.62 18.62 1.60
CA GLY A 63 -16.81 19.16 2.19
C GLY A 63 -16.89 18.59 3.59
N ALA A 64 -16.82 19.45 4.58
CA ALA A 64 -17.23 19.13 5.93
C ALA A 64 -18.72 18.76 5.92
N GLY A 65 -18.99 17.57 5.38
CA GLY A 65 -20.26 16.90 5.51
C GLY A 65 -20.35 16.41 6.95
N GLY A 66 -21.09 17.12 7.77
CA GLY A 66 -21.49 16.66 9.10
C GLY A 66 -22.24 15.33 8.97
N GLY A 67 -21.55 14.22 9.19
CA GLY A 67 -22.08 12.89 9.23
C GLY A 67 -21.29 12.06 10.22
N SER A 68 -21.92 11.72 11.32
CA SER A 68 -21.61 10.71 12.33
C SER A 68 -20.12 10.44 12.58
N GLY A 69 -19.64 11.05 13.60
CA GLY A 69 -18.44 10.94 14.39
C GLY A 69 -17.38 9.96 13.96
N GLY A 70 -16.50 10.36 13.03
CA GLY A 70 -15.24 9.65 12.82
C GLY A 70 -14.35 9.77 14.06
N THR A 71 -13.52 8.75 14.27
CA THR A 71 -12.55 8.73 15.36
C THR A 71 -11.45 9.74 15.07
N VAL A 72 -11.23 10.65 16.02
CA VAL A 72 -10.10 11.59 15.99
C VAL A 72 -8.81 10.78 16.08
N ASN A 73 -7.84 11.14 15.26
CA ASN A 73 -6.53 10.50 15.27
C ASN A 73 -5.77 10.86 16.57
N PRO A 74 -5.49 9.88 17.45
CA PRO A 74 -4.86 10.14 18.73
C PRO A 74 -3.33 10.16 18.66
N SER A 75 -2.74 9.93 17.49
CA SER A 75 -1.30 9.81 17.34
C SER A 75 -0.58 11.15 17.52
N PRO A 76 0.52 11.20 18.29
CA PRO A 76 1.37 12.38 18.35
C PRO A 76 2.17 12.63 17.05
N LEU A 77 2.12 11.71 16.10
CA LEU A 77 2.85 11.76 14.82
C LEU A 77 2.04 12.39 13.69
N VAL A 78 0.87 12.94 14.00
CA VAL A 78 0.06 13.72 13.07
C VAL A 78 -0.12 15.13 13.60
N ASP A 79 -0.21 16.11 12.69
CA ASP A 79 -0.53 17.48 13.07
C ASP A 79 -2.05 17.71 13.01
N PRO A 80 -2.74 17.98 14.14
CA PRO A 80 -4.20 18.14 14.18
C PRO A 80 -4.69 19.32 13.31
N ASN A 81 -3.82 20.24 12.94
CA ASN A 81 -4.15 21.38 12.07
C ASN A 81 -3.90 21.09 10.59
N CYS A 82 -3.24 19.97 10.26
CA CYS A 82 -2.88 19.58 8.92
C CYS A 82 -3.78 18.47 8.35
N THR A 83 -3.58 18.13 7.08
CA THR A 83 -4.33 17.10 6.34
C THR A 83 -4.30 15.75 7.07
N ASP A 84 -3.14 15.35 7.57
CA ASP A 84 -2.94 14.07 8.26
C ASP A 84 -3.68 13.97 9.59
N GLY A 85 -3.65 15.03 10.40
CA GLY A 85 -4.37 15.05 11.68
C GLY A 85 -5.86 15.32 11.56
N LYS A 86 -6.31 15.91 10.45
CA LYS A 86 -7.74 16.09 10.15
C LYS A 86 -8.41 14.84 9.61
N TYR A 87 -7.62 13.84 9.21
CA TYR A 87 -8.19 12.59 8.74
C TYR A 87 -8.94 11.86 9.85
N SER A 88 -10.16 11.45 9.56
CA SER A 88 -10.98 10.63 10.46
C SER A 88 -11.83 9.65 9.69
N GLU A 89 -12.07 8.48 10.25
CA GLU A 89 -12.99 7.49 9.72
C GLU A 89 -13.72 6.74 10.85
N VAL A 90 -14.82 6.09 10.49
CA VAL A 90 -15.49 5.16 11.40
C VAL A 90 -14.67 3.89 11.48
N LEU A 91 -14.17 3.60 12.68
CA LEU A 91 -13.35 2.40 12.89
C LEU A 91 -14.15 1.12 12.67
N PRO A 92 -13.48 0.02 12.30
CA PRO A 92 -14.09 -1.29 12.20
C PRO A 92 -14.84 -1.71 13.46
N ASN A 93 -16.00 -2.34 13.28
CA ASN A 93 -16.82 -2.84 14.38
C ASN A 93 -16.37 -4.24 14.82
N LEU A 94 -15.45 -4.32 15.77
CA LEU A 94 -14.92 -5.58 16.29
C LEU A 94 -15.97 -6.45 16.99
N SER A 95 -17.04 -5.82 17.51
CA SER A 95 -18.10 -6.52 18.24
C SER A 95 -19.16 -7.13 17.33
N ALA A 96 -19.17 -6.79 16.02
CA ALA A 96 -20.14 -7.36 15.10
C ALA A 96 -20.00 -8.88 14.99
N ASP A 97 -21.11 -9.57 15.17
CA ASP A 97 -21.16 -11.02 15.05
C ASP A 97 -21.16 -11.42 13.58
N ILE A 98 -20.19 -12.20 13.18
CA ILE A 98 -20.03 -12.74 11.82
C ILE A 98 -20.44 -14.21 11.70
N SER A 99 -20.93 -14.84 12.77
CA SER A 99 -21.29 -16.26 12.78
C SER A 99 -22.44 -16.59 11.84
N GLY A 100 -23.30 -15.60 11.53
CA GLY A 100 -24.37 -15.75 10.58
C GLY A 100 -23.94 -15.76 9.12
N VAL A 101 -22.66 -15.44 8.79
CA VAL A 101 -22.16 -15.48 7.43
C VAL A 101 -21.58 -16.87 7.12
N THR A 102 -22.29 -17.62 6.28
CA THR A 102 -21.89 -18.99 5.94
C THR A 102 -20.62 -19.01 5.10
N PHE A 103 -19.60 -19.71 5.56
CA PHE A 103 -18.39 -19.96 4.77
C PHE A 103 -18.63 -21.07 3.75
N ASN A 104 -18.38 -20.75 2.48
CA ASN A 104 -18.41 -21.72 1.39
C ASN A 104 -17.18 -21.50 0.49
N PRO A 105 -16.26 -22.47 0.37
CA PRO A 105 -15.11 -22.38 -0.52
C PRO A 105 -15.47 -22.14 -2.00
N GLY A 106 -16.69 -22.54 -2.42
CA GLY A 106 -17.20 -22.33 -3.78
C GLY A 106 -17.77 -20.92 -4.02
N SER A 107 -17.97 -20.10 -2.97
CA SER A 107 -18.46 -18.72 -3.07
C SER A 107 -17.74 -17.80 -2.10
N LEU A 108 -16.42 -17.69 -2.28
CA LEU A 108 -15.56 -16.87 -1.44
C LEU A 108 -15.95 -15.38 -1.45
N ASN A 109 -16.41 -14.87 -2.61
CA ASN A 109 -16.86 -13.49 -2.72
C ASN A 109 -17.96 -13.17 -1.71
N ASP A 110 -18.98 -14.02 -1.61
CA ASP A 110 -20.11 -13.80 -0.72
C ASP A 110 -19.66 -13.79 0.74
N TYR A 111 -18.73 -14.70 1.07
CA TYR A 111 -18.18 -14.76 2.43
C TYR A 111 -17.38 -13.49 2.78
N TYR A 112 -16.40 -13.11 1.94
CA TYR A 112 -15.58 -11.91 2.21
C TYR A 112 -16.43 -10.65 2.26
N LEU A 113 -17.32 -10.43 1.31
CA LEU A 113 -18.20 -9.27 1.30
C LEU A 113 -19.17 -9.26 2.49
N GLY A 114 -19.67 -10.42 2.89
CA GLY A 114 -20.56 -10.55 4.03
C GLY A 114 -19.89 -10.15 5.35
N VAL A 115 -18.71 -10.73 5.64
CA VAL A 115 -18.00 -10.46 6.91
C VAL A 115 -17.40 -9.04 6.94
N LEU A 116 -16.91 -8.54 5.80
CA LEU A 116 -16.42 -7.17 5.68
C LEU A 116 -17.56 -6.17 5.86
N GLY A 117 -18.73 -6.42 5.27
CA GLY A 117 -19.89 -5.55 5.42
C GLY A 117 -20.35 -5.36 6.86
N LEU A 118 -20.17 -6.38 7.70
CA LEU A 118 -20.50 -6.32 9.12
C LEU A 118 -19.43 -5.61 9.95
N ARG A 119 -18.14 -5.81 9.64
CA ARG A 119 -17.05 -5.33 10.48
C ARG A 119 -16.26 -4.16 9.91
N TYR A 120 -16.05 -4.16 8.60
CA TYR A 120 -15.20 -3.17 7.93
C TYR A 120 -15.79 -2.78 6.56
N PRO A 121 -16.82 -1.91 6.54
CA PRO A 121 -17.50 -1.49 5.30
C PRO A 121 -16.57 -0.89 4.27
N ILE A 122 -15.54 -0.13 4.68
CA ILE A 122 -14.54 0.43 3.75
C ILE A 122 -13.82 -0.71 3.00
N GLY A 123 -13.38 -1.74 3.70
CA GLY A 123 -12.77 -2.91 3.07
C GLY A 123 -13.74 -3.65 2.13
N LYS A 124 -15.04 -3.69 2.46
CA LYS A 124 -16.07 -4.22 1.56
C LYS A 124 -16.12 -3.41 0.26
N ASP A 125 -16.16 -2.08 0.34
CA ASP A 125 -16.22 -1.20 -0.84
C ASP A 125 -15.00 -1.40 -1.76
N LEU A 126 -13.80 -1.56 -1.18
CA LEU A 126 -12.58 -1.84 -1.92
C LEU A 126 -12.63 -3.19 -2.65
N VAL A 127 -13.08 -4.24 -1.95
CA VAL A 127 -13.24 -5.57 -2.55
C VAL A 127 -14.30 -5.56 -3.64
N GLU A 128 -15.44 -4.91 -3.43
CA GLU A 128 -16.48 -4.74 -4.46
C GLU A 128 -15.98 -3.99 -5.69
N GLY A 129 -15.17 -2.93 -5.46
CA GLY A 129 -14.52 -2.18 -6.55
C GLY A 129 -13.60 -3.08 -7.38
N GLY A 130 -12.72 -3.82 -6.71
CA GLY A 130 -11.81 -4.76 -7.37
C GLY A 130 -12.51 -5.90 -8.09
N LEU A 131 -13.64 -6.41 -7.56
CA LEU A 131 -14.43 -7.45 -8.20
C LEU A 131 -15.17 -6.97 -9.47
N LYS A 132 -15.49 -5.68 -9.58
CA LYS A 132 -16.11 -5.08 -10.78
C LYS A 132 -15.10 -4.89 -11.90
N SER A 133 -13.81 -4.89 -11.59
CA SER A 133 -12.74 -4.70 -12.57
C SER A 133 -12.61 -5.93 -13.49
N THR A 134 -12.28 -5.64 -14.74
CA THR A 134 -11.97 -6.67 -15.76
C THR A 134 -10.48 -6.93 -15.90
N LEU A 135 -9.64 -6.32 -15.07
CA LEU A 135 -8.18 -6.49 -15.12
C LEU A 135 -7.75 -7.91 -14.74
N ILE A 136 -8.51 -8.58 -13.87
CA ILE A 136 -8.26 -9.95 -13.45
C ILE A 136 -9.43 -10.85 -13.81
N SER A 137 -9.15 -11.89 -14.61
CA SER A 137 -10.14 -12.92 -14.92
C SER A 137 -10.47 -13.74 -13.67
N GLY A 138 -11.74 -13.93 -13.37
CA GLY A 138 -12.19 -14.67 -12.17
C GLY A 138 -12.29 -13.83 -10.89
N GLY A 139 -11.92 -12.54 -10.96
CA GLY A 139 -12.02 -11.59 -9.84
C GLY A 139 -10.88 -11.68 -8.84
N CYS A 140 -10.62 -10.56 -8.17
CA CYS A 140 -9.49 -10.39 -7.25
C CYS A 140 -9.56 -11.33 -6.03
N VAL A 141 -10.74 -11.58 -5.48
CA VAL A 141 -10.89 -12.49 -4.33
C VAL A 141 -10.38 -13.89 -4.67
N ASN A 142 -10.81 -14.47 -5.78
CA ASN A 142 -10.37 -15.81 -6.18
C ASN A 142 -8.86 -15.85 -6.49
N ALA A 143 -8.32 -14.76 -7.04
CA ALA A 143 -6.90 -14.68 -7.36
C ALA A 143 -6.02 -14.64 -6.09
N PHE A 144 -6.47 -13.96 -5.02
CA PHE A 144 -5.61 -13.63 -3.88
C PHE A 144 -5.99 -14.28 -2.54
N ALA A 145 -7.18 -14.86 -2.42
CA ALA A 145 -7.58 -15.56 -1.19
C ALA A 145 -6.75 -16.83 -0.92
N GLY A 146 -6.06 -17.38 -1.93
CA GLY A 146 -5.24 -18.58 -1.78
C GLY A 146 -6.03 -19.87 -1.55
N GLY A 147 -7.31 -19.91 -1.94
CA GLY A 147 -8.17 -21.09 -1.85
C GLY A 147 -8.38 -21.59 -0.42
N PRO A 148 -8.83 -20.77 0.54
CA PRO A 148 -9.04 -21.21 1.91
C PRO A 148 -10.12 -22.29 1.96
N THR A 149 -9.89 -23.30 2.79
CA THR A 149 -10.85 -24.42 3.01
C THR A 149 -11.58 -24.31 4.34
N THR A 150 -11.21 -23.33 5.17
CA THR A 150 -11.82 -23.08 6.49
C THR A 150 -12.03 -21.60 6.71
N THR A 151 -12.97 -21.26 7.57
CA THR A 151 -13.22 -19.88 8.04
C THR A 151 -11.95 -19.23 8.58
N ASP A 152 -11.19 -19.93 9.42
CA ASP A 152 -9.96 -19.39 9.99
C ASP A 152 -8.90 -19.05 8.93
N ALA A 153 -8.76 -19.93 7.92
CA ALA A 153 -7.86 -19.69 6.81
C ALA A 153 -8.31 -18.48 5.98
N ALA A 154 -9.63 -18.30 5.76
CA ALA A 154 -10.18 -17.14 5.08
C ALA A 154 -9.95 -15.84 5.88
N ILE A 155 -10.21 -15.85 7.18
CA ILE A 155 -9.96 -14.70 8.06
C ILE A 155 -8.48 -14.29 8.05
N LYS A 156 -7.56 -15.26 8.11
CA LYS A 156 -6.11 -15.01 8.04
C LYS A 156 -5.69 -14.32 6.73
N ARG A 157 -6.46 -14.48 5.65
CA ARG A 157 -6.22 -13.88 4.33
C ARG A 157 -6.94 -12.56 4.10
N MET A 158 -7.68 -12.07 5.10
CA MET A 158 -8.51 -10.87 4.94
C MET A 158 -7.71 -9.65 4.52
N GLY A 159 -6.59 -9.39 5.21
CA GLY A 159 -5.69 -8.28 4.87
C GLY A 159 -5.19 -8.38 3.43
N THR A 160 -4.72 -9.56 3.00
CA THR A 160 -4.27 -9.79 1.61
C THR A 160 -5.40 -9.53 0.61
N VAL A 161 -6.61 -10.06 0.85
CA VAL A 161 -7.72 -9.90 -0.10
C VAL A 161 -8.12 -8.44 -0.26
N VAL A 162 -8.22 -7.68 0.85
CA VAL A 162 -8.57 -6.25 0.78
C VAL A 162 -7.47 -5.45 0.10
N HIS A 163 -6.20 -5.72 0.42
CA HIS A 163 -5.02 -5.12 -0.20
C HIS A 163 -5.03 -5.29 -1.72
N GLU A 164 -5.06 -6.52 -2.17
CA GLU A 164 -4.94 -6.84 -3.59
C GLU A 164 -6.17 -6.40 -4.40
N CYS A 165 -7.37 -6.53 -3.83
CA CYS A 165 -8.58 -6.01 -4.46
C CYS A 165 -8.55 -4.47 -4.53
N GLY A 166 -7.96 -3.81 -3.53
CA GLY A 166 -7.73 -2.37 -3.53
C GLY A 166 -6.82 -1.95 -4.69
N HIS A 167 -5.69 -2.63 -4.89
CA HIS A 167 -4.82 -2.43 -6.07
C HIS A 167 -5.60 -2.52 -7.38
N ILE A 168 -6.39 -3.58 -7.54
CA ILE A 168 -7.17 -3.79 -8.76
C ILE A 168 -8.19 -2.67 -8.97
N TYR A 169 -8.80 -2.19 -7.89
CA TYR A 169 -9.76 -1.09 -7.95
C TYR A 169 -9.10 0.22 -8.36
N ASP A 170 -7.99 0.60 -7.70
CA ASP A 170 -7.24 1.81 -8.00
C ASP A 170 -6.72 1.83 -9.44
N LEU A 171 -6.24 0.69 -9.92
CA LEU A 171 -5.74 0.53 -11.28
C LEU A 171 -6.83 0.59 -12.34
N ASP A 172 -8.00 0.04 -12.08
CA ASP A 172 -9.15 0.11 -12.99
C ASP A 172 -9.65 1.54 -13.14
N LEU A 173 -9.65 2.30 -12.05
CA LEU A 173 -10.00 3.73 -12.05
C LEU A 173 -8.89 4.60 -12.63
N GLY A 174 -7.63 4.25 -12.38
CA GLY A 174 -6.43 5.01 -12.72
C GLY A 174 -6.05 4.95 -14.18
N LYS A 175 -6.90 5.47 -15.07
CA LYS A 175 -6.59 5.54 -16.51
C LYS A 175 -5.54 6.61 -16.78
N SER A 176 -4.50 6.24 -17.57
CA SER A 176 -3.46 7.19 -17.99
C SER A 176 -4.09 8.50 -18.51
N PRO A 177 -3.61 9.69 -18.12
CA PRO A 177 -2.34 9.91 -17.42
C PRO A 177 -2.43 9.91 -15.88
N ASN A 178 -3.51 9.42 -15.29
CA ASN A 178 -3.76 9.54 -13.86
C ASN A 178 -3.46 8.24 -13.10
N SER A 179 -3.02 8.40 -11.82
CA SER A 179 -3.11 7.41 -10.76
C SER A 179 -4.30 7.74 -9.88
N VAL A 180 -4.99 6.72 -9.39
CA VAL A 180 -6.08 6.88 -8.43
C VAL A 180 -5.66 6.18 -7.14
N TYR A 181 -6.00 6.78 -6.01
CA TYR A 181 -5.79 6.27 -4.67
C TYR A 181 -7.12 6.31 -3.93
N VAL A 182 -7.77 5.18 -3.79
CA VAL A 182 -9.04 5.08 -3.06
C VAL A 182 -8.74 4.80 -1.59
N ILE A 183 -8.88 5.81 -0.75
CA ILE A 183 -8.75 5.68 0.70
C ILE A 183 -10.02 5.06 1.29
N ARG A 184 -11.17 5.51 0.82
CA ARG A 184 -12.53 5.01 1.07
C ARG A 184 -13.45 5.59 0.00
N SER A 185 -14.70 5.12 -0.07
CA SER A 185 -15.63 5.48 -1.15
C SER A 185 -15.89 6.98 -1.32
N ASP A 186 -15.74 7.78 -0.26
CA ASP A 186 -15.93 9.24 -0.24
C ASP A 186 -14.61 10.04 -0.17
N VAL A 187 -13.46 9.37 -0.09
CA VAL A 187 -12.13 9.99 -0.08
C VAL A 187 -11.24 9.30 -1.10
N GLN A 188 -11.06 9.97 -2.22
CA GLN A 188 -10.28 9.46 -3.34
C GLN A 188 -9.43 10.59 -3.92
N PHE A 189 -8.19 10.27 -4.26
CA PHE A 189 -7.28 11.17 -4.95
C PHE A 189 -7.07 10.69 -6.39
N THR A 190 -7.18 11.61 -7.34
CA THR A 190 -6.87 11.37 -8.75
C THR A 190 -5.73 12.29 -9.15
N CYS A 191 -4.51 11.77 -9.09
CA CYS A 191 -3.29 12.52 -9.31
C CYS A 191 -2.71 12.23 -10.69
N THR A 192 -2.20 13.24 -11.36
CA THR A 192 -1.50 13.05 -12.64
C THR A 192 -0.19 12.29 -12.38
N LYS A 193 0.01 11.18 -13.06
CA LYS A 193 1.29 10.45 -13.04
C LYS A 193 2.40 11.36 -13.53
N GLY A 194 3.54 11.31 -12.87
CA GLY A 194 4.78 11.88 -13.39
C GLY A 194 5.30 11.07 -14.60
N ASN A 195 6.21 11.65 -15.32
CA ASN A 195 6.96 10.92 -16.33
C ASN A 195 7.94 9.98 -15.61
N ALA A 196 7.65 8.69 -15.65
CA ALA A 196 8.57 7.69 -15.16
C ALA A 196 9.77 7.60 -16.11
N THR A 197 10.84 8.27 -15.75
CA THR A 197 12.15 8.07 -16.39
C THR A 197 13.08 7.47 -15.35
N GLY A 198 13.74 6.38 -15.65
CA GLY A 198 14.49 5.57 -14.69
C GLY A 198 15.35 6.35 -13.70
N LEU A 199 16.04 7.39 -14.18
CA LEU A 199 16.92 8.23 -13.37
C LEU A 199 16.64 9.71 -13.65
N GLY A 200 15.96 10.40 -12.75
CA GLY A 200 15.93 11.86 -12.75
C GLY A 200 14.82 12.54 -13.56
N GLY A 201 13.72 11.87 -13.84
CA GLY A 201 12.48 12.51 -14.30
C GLY A 201 11.64 13.05 -13.14
N ASP A 202 10.33 13.13 -13.33
CA ASP A 202 9.36 13.54 -12.31
C ASP A 202 9.28 12.53 -11.13
N THR A 203 9.87 11.36 -11.29
CA THR A 203 9.98 10.29 -10.32
C THR A 203 11.19 9.43 -10.68
N PHE A 204 11.66 8.60 -9.78
CA PHE A 204 12.77 7.69 -10.00
C PHE A 204 12.46 6.29 -9.46
N ALA A 205 13.25 5.32 -9.89
CA ALA A 205 13.10 3.94 -9.46
C ALA A 205 13.25 3.80 -7.94
N ARG A 206 12.28 3.19 -7.27
CA ARG A 206 12.32 3.02 -5.81
C ARG A 206 13.44 2.10 -5.34
N SER A 207 14.00 1.25 -6.22
CA SER A 207 15.18 0.43 -5.94
C SER A 207 16.42 1.27 -5.57
N LEU A 208 16.47 2.55 -5.97
CA LEU A 208 17.53 3.49 -5.56
C LEU A 208 17.52 3.76 -4.04
N LEU A 209 16.44 3.46 -3.33
CA LEU A 209 16.44 3.50 -1.86
C LEU A 209 17.49 2.57 -1.25
N ASN A 210 17.90 1.52 -1.95
CA ASN A 210 19.02 0.68 -1.50
C ASN A 210 20.37 1.43 -1.44
N THR A 211 20.46 2.62 -2.01
CA THR A 211 21.68 3.46 -2.05
C THR A 211 21.66 4.65 -1.12
N ASP A 212 20.59 4.85 -0.37
CA ASP A 212 20.39 6.03 0.47
C ASP A 212 21.08 5.97 1.84
N GLY A 213 21.65 4.81 2.19
CA GLY A 213 22.33 4.58 3.47
C GLY A 213 21.40 4.23 4.64
N TYR A 214 20.09 4.12 4.43
CA TYR A 214 19.11 3.74 5.45
C TYR A 214 18.79 2.23 5.47
N SER A 215 19.28 1.46 4.51
CA SER A 215 19.10 0.00 4.48
C SER A 215 19.88 -0.69 5.62
N ALA A 216 20.23 -1.95 5.50
CA ALA A 216 20.84 -2.80 6.54
C ALA A 216 22.04 -2.22 7.34
N LEU A 217 22.56 -1.05 6.96
CA LEU A 217 23.72 -0.43 7.61
C LEU A 217 23.37 0.50 8.78
N ARG A 218 22.10 0.89 8.95
CA ARG A 218 21.68 1.78 10.03
C ARG A 218 21.06 1.03 11.21
N PRO A 219 21.31 1.46 12.46
CA PRO A 219 20.55 0.97 13.60
C PRO A 219 19.05 1.28 13.44
N PRO A 220 18.14 0.39 13.86
CA PRO A 220 18.40 -0.89 14.53
C PRO A 220 18.73 -2.05 13.58
N CYS A 221 18.82 -1.81 12.29
CA CYS A 221 19.08 -2.86 11.30
C CYS A 221 20.55 -3.30 11.23
N ALA A 222 21.47 -2.48 11.73
CA ALA A 222 22.90 -2.79 11.72
C ALA A 222 23.19 -4.11 12.47
N GLY A 223 23.80 -5.05 11.76
CA GLY A 223 24.18 -6.35 12.33
C GLY A 223 23.07 -7.40 12.35
N THR A 224 21.89 -7.09 11.84
CA THR A 224 20.84 -8.10 11.66
C THR A 224 21.04 -8.81 10.31
N SER A 225 21.24 -10.11 10.35
CA SER A 225 21.29 -10.92 9.14
C SER A 225 19.88 -11.02 8.52
N GLY A 226 19.56 -10.10 7.65
CA GLY A 226 18.53 -10.26 6.62
C GLY A 226 17.06 -10.45 7.05
N ALA A 227 16.80 -10.90 8.26
CA ALA A 227 15.44 -11.27 8.70
C ALA A 227 14.81 -10.24 9.66
N GLY A 228 15.55 -9.27 10.13
CA GLY A 228 15.11 -8.41 11.22
C GLY A 228 14.72 -7.00 10.84
N CYS A 229 14.97 -6.56 9.61
CA CYS A 229 14.69 -5.20 9.19
C CYS A 229 14.02 -5.19 7.82
N ASP A 230 14.67 -4.86 6.77
CA ASP A 230 14.07 -4.64 5.46
C ASP A 230 13.72 -5.95 4.74
N THR A 231 12.76 -6.70 5.27
CA THR A 231 12.34 -7.99 4.68
C THR A 231 11.59 -7.79 3.36
N TYR A 232 11.06 -6.60 3.11
CA TYR A 232 10.33 -6.23 1.91
C TYR A 232 11.22 -5.78 0.76
N ALA A 233 12.49 -5.41 1.03
CA ALA A 233 13.41 -4.91 0.00
C ALA A 233 13.60 -5.88 -1.18
N LYS A 234 13.65 -7.18 -0.92
CA LYS A 234 13.78 -8.20 -1.97
C LYS A 234 12.62 -8.21 -2.96
N ILE A 235 11.46 -7.72 -2.56
CA ILE A 235 10.26 -7.68 -3.39
C ILE A 235 10.14 -6.30 -4.05
N TYR A 236 10.26 -5.26 -3.25
CA TYR A 236 9.89 -3.91 -3.65
C TYR A 236 11.06 -3.02 -4.07
N LEU A 237 12.29 -3.37 -3.71
CA LEU A 237 13.49 -2.60 -4.03
C LEU A 237 14.51 -3.38 -4.87
N ASN A 238 14.13 -4.46 -5.52
CA ASN A 238 15.06 -5.32 -6.26
C ASN A 238 15.08 -5.04 -7.78
N GLY A 239 14.58 -3.89 -8.22
CA GLY A 239 14.55 -3.52 -9.62
C GLY A 239 15.90 -3.05 -10.17
N ASP A 240 15.98 -2.88 -11.49
CA ASP A 240 17.09 -2.21 -12.16
C ASP A 240 16.71 -0.74 -12.42
N PRO A 241 17.31 0.23 -11.72
CA PRO A 241 17.00 1.65 -11.88
C PRO A 241 17.36 2.18 -13.28
N ASN A 242 18.15 1.46 -14.06
CA ASN A 242 18.46 1.82 -15.44
C ASN A 242 17.43 1.28 -16.44
N ASN A 243 16.50 0.44 -16.00
CA ASN A 243 15.41 -0.04 -16.84
C ASN A 243 14.34 1.04 -16.98
N SER A 244 14.20 1.60 -18.19
CA SER A 244 13.22 2.64 -18.49
C SER A 244 11.76 2.19 -18.36
N SER A 245 11.51 0.89 -18.27
CA SER A 245 10.17 0.32 -18.12
C SER A 245 9.64 0.36 -16.69
N PHE A 246 10.49 0.62 -15.69
CA PHE A 246 10.13 0.51 -14.28
C PHE A 246 9.44 -0.83 -13.99
N GLU A 247 10.13 -1.91 -14.24
CA GLU A 247 9.57 -3.23 -14.02
C GLU A 247 9.37 -3.52 -12.54
N SER A 248 8.27 -4.18 -12.27
CA SER A 248 8.02 -4.91 -11.02
C SER A 248 8.38 -4.16 -9.73
N GLY A 249 9.45 -4.49 -9.07
CA GLY A 249 9.89 -3.87 -7.83
C GLY A 249 10.48 -2.46 -7.95
N ASP A 250 10.55 -1.90 -9.15
CA ASP A 250 11.36 -0.69 -9.43
C ASP A 250 10.53 0.55 -9.76
N GLN A 251 9.26 0.54 -9.45
CA GLN A 251 8.35 1.61 -9.82
C GLN A 251 8.55 2.86 -8.95
N GLY A 252 8.17 4.02 -9.51
CA GLY A 252 8.38 5.31 -8.88
C GLY A 252 7.38 5.66 -7.78
N TYR A 253 7.36 6.95 -7.41
CA TYR A 253 6.59 7.43 -6.26
C TYR A 253 5.10 7.11 -6.31
N SER A 254 4.47 7.21 -7.48
CA SER A 254 3.02 6.95 -7.60
C SER A 254 2.62 5.54 -7.17
N LEU A 255 3.47 4.54 -7.44
CA LEU A 255 3.19 3.16 -7.03
C LEU A 255 3.74 2.86 -5.63
N LEU A 256 4.74 3.59 -5.16
CA LEU A 256 5.12 3.56 -3.76
C LEU A 256 3.97 4.04 -2.86
N LEU A 257 3.34 5.15 -3.22
CA LEU A 257 2.18 5.69 -2.49
C LEU A 257 0.98 4.76 -2.57
N GLU A 258 0.74 4.16 -3.73
CA GLU A 258 -0.34 3.20 -3.95
C GLU A 258 -0.18 1.98 -3.04
N GLU A 259 1.00 1.39 -2.99
CA GLU A 259 1.32 0.31 -2.04
C GLU A 259 1.11 0.75 -0.58
N THR A 260 1.53 1.98 -0.23
CA THR A 260 1.33 2.51 1.12
C THR A 260 -0.15 2.56 1.49
N VAL A 261 -1.01 3.00 0.58
CA VAL A 261 -2.47 3.00 0.76
C VAL A 261 -2.98 1.58 1.02
N GLN A 262 -2.56 0.60 0.22
CA GLN A 262 -3.05 -0.76 0.38
C GLN A 262 -2.53 -1.44 1.66
N TYR A 263 -1.32 -1.13 2.11
CA TYR A 263 -0.84 -1.62 3.41
C TYR A 263 -1.59 -1.02 4.60
N VAL A 264 -2.09 0.23 4.50
CA VAL A 264 -3.05 0.74 5.51
C VAL A 264 -4.33 -0.08 5.50
N ASN A 265 -4.85 -0.42 4.32
CA ASN A 265 -6.03 -1.27 4.17
C ASN A 265 -5.83 -2.67 4.75
N SER A 266 -4.61 -3.24 4.58
CA SER A 266 -4.24 -4.51 5.24
C SER A 266 -4.32 -4.40 6.75
N LEU A 267 -3.71 -3.36 7.35
CA LEU A 267 -3.72 -3.17 8.80
C LEU A 267 -5.13 -2.92 9.33
N ALA A 268 -5.94 -2.12 8.64
CA ALA A 268 -7.34 -1.88 8.99
C ALA A 268 -8.17 -3.18 8.99
N SER A 269 -7.91 -4.05 7.99
CA SER A 269 -8.53 -5.37 7.92
C SER A 269 -8.04 -6.29 9.04
N GLY A 270 -6.73 -6.32 9.31
CA GLY A 270 -6.15 -7.05 10.43
C GLY A 270 -6.75 -6.61 11.77
N TYR A 271 -6.96 -5.30 11.97
CA TYR A 271 -7.64 -4.76 13.13
C TYR A 271 -9.08 -5.27 13.21
N ALA A 272 -9.85 -5.18 12.12
CA ALA A 272 -11.26 -5.58 12.06
C ALA A 272 -11.52 -7.04 12.48
N PHE A 273 -10.54 -7.91 12.27
CA PHE A 273 -10.65 -9.35 12.52
C PHE A 273 -9.64 -9.88 13.56
N SER A 274 -9.00 -8.98 14.30
CA SER A 274 -7.95 -9.36 15.26
C SER A 274 -8.43 -10.31 16.35
N ASP A 275 -9.69 -10.18 16.80
CA ASP A 275 -10.34 -11.06 17.77
C ASP A 275 -10.68 -12.47 17.22
N LYS A 276 -10.62 -12.65 15.90
CA LYS A 276 -10.88 -13.94 15.23
C LYS A 276 -9.60 -14.70 14.89
N LEU A 277 -8.43 -14.07 15.04
CA LEU A 277 -7.18 -14.77 14.85
C LEU A 277 -6.94 -15.77 15.99
N LYS A 278 -6.51 -16.98 15.65
CA LYS A 278 -6.14 -17.97 16.64
C LYS A 278 -5.01 -17.45 17.53
N ALA A 279 -5.04 -17.83 18.80
CA ALA A 279 -3.96 -17.51 19.72
C ALA A 279 -2.60 -17.97 19.17
N GLY A 280 -1.61 -17.06 19.21
CA GLY A 280 -0.28 -17.32 18.67
C GLY A 280 -0.12 -17.10 17.16
N THR A 281 -1.20 -16.81 16.42
CA THR A 281 -1.09 -16.38 15.02
C THR A 281 -0.36 -15.06 14.96
N LYS A 282 0.60 -14.95 14.03
CA LYS A 282 1.26 -13.70 13.66
C LYS A 282 1.01 -13.42 12.20
N ILE A 283 0.64 -12.19 11.90
CA ILE A 283 0.49 -11.65 10.57
C ILE A 283 1.35 -10.37 10.48
N SER A 284 1.69 -9.94 9.29
CA SER A 284 2.70 -8.88 9.07
C SER A 284 2.11 -7.54 8.64
N GLU A 285 0.85 -7.27 8.95
CA GLU A 285 0.17 -6.05 8.51
C GLU A 285 0.84 -4.78 9.04
N LYS A 286 1.28 -4.77 10.32
CA LYS A 286 2.05 -3.65 10.86
C LYS A 286 3.42 -3.52 10.20
N ASP A 287 4.09 -4.64 9.96
CA ASP A 287 5.40 -4.66 9.31
C ASP A 287 5.30 -4.04 7.91
N GLY A 288 4.26 -4.40 7.16
CA GLY A 288 4.01 -3.86 5.83
C GLY A 288 3.85 -2.35 5.85
N ILE A 289 2.89 -1.83 6.61
CA ILE A 289 2.66 -0.39 6.61
C ILE A 289 3.85 0.40 7.15
N LEU A 290 4.49 -0.04 8.23
CA LEU A 290 5.68 0.63 8.76
C LEU A 290 6.83 0.64 7.75
N THR A 291 7.03 -0.45 7.01
CA THR A 291 8.01 -0.49 5.92
C THR A 291 7.70 0.54 4.85
N PHE A 292 6.43 0.67 4.44
CA PHE A 292 6.06 1.60 3.37
C PHE A 292 6.01 3.06 3.82
N LEU A 293 5.70 3.35 5.09
CA LEU A 293 5.92 4.69 5.65
C LEU A 293 7.40 5.05 5.61
N TRP A 294 8.27 4.13 6.06
CA TRP A 294 9.72 4.31 6.02
C TRP A 294 10.26 4.47 4.59
N TYR A 295 9.74 3.72 3.62
CA TYR A 295 10.12 3.89 2.21
C TYR A 295 9.65 5.23 1.64
N THR A 296 8.48 5.70 2.03
CA THR A 296 7.94 7.00 1.61
C THR A 296 8.84 8.15 2.09
N GLU A 297 9.22 8.15 3.35
CA GLU A 297 10.13 9.15 3.92
C GLU A 297 11.50 9.11 3.23
N ARG A 298 12.08 7.93 3.08
CA ARG A 298 13.36 7.73 2.40
C ARG A 298 13.30 8.21 0.95
N TYR A 299 12.21 7.95 0.25
CA TYR A 299 12.01 8.40 -1.12
C TYR A 299 12.00 9.92 -1.21
N LEU A 300 11.27 10.58 -0.32
CA LEU A 300 11.21 12.04 -0.25
C LEU A 300 12.59 12.62 0.06
N LYS A 301 13.32 12.08 1.03
CA LYS A 301 14.66 12.51 1.37
C LYS A 301 15.64 12.33 0.20
N LEU A 302 15.66 11.16 -0.40
CA LEU A 302 16.52 10.87 -1.54
C LEU A 302 16.18 11.77 -2.75
N ALA A 303 14.87 12.01 -2.99
CA ALA A 303 14.41 12.96 -4.01
C ALA A 303 14.98 14.34 -3.75
N ARG A 304 14.83 14.87 -2.55
CA ARG A 304 15.30 16.20 -2.18
C ARG A 304 16.82 16.35 -2.30
N GLU A 305 17.56 15.34 -1.89
CA GLU A 305 19.03 15.39 -1.84
C GLU A 305 19.70 15.13 -3.20
N LYS A 306 19.14 14.22 -4.00
CA LYS A 306 19.82 13.75 -5.23
C LYS A 306 19.00 13.92 -6.50
N TYR A 307 17.68 14.02 -6.41
CA TYR A 307 16.77 14.09 -7.56
C TYR A 307 15.80 15.28 -7.45
N PRO A 308 16.31 16.53 -7.48
CA PRO A 308 15.51 17.72 -7.18
C PRO A 308 14.31 17.92 -8.11
N ALA A 309 14.38 17.43 -9.36
CA ALA A 309 13.22 17.48 -10.27
C ALA A 309 12.09 16.57 -9.79
N ALA A 310 12.41 15.37 -9.31
CA ALA A 310 11.42 14.46 -8.71
C ALA A 310 10.86 15.05 -7.40
N TYR A 311 11.71 15.64 -6.56
CA TYR A 311 11.25 16.31 -5.36
C TYR A 311 10.31 17.47 -5.66
N ALA A 312 10.69 18.34 -6.60
CA ALA A 312 9.84 19.46 -7.02
C ALA A 312 8.49 18.99 -7.57
N ARG A 313 8.47 17.87 -8.30
CA ARG A 313 7.24 17.27 -8.81
C ARG A 313 6.36 16.74 -7.66
N ILE A 314 6.91 15.95 -6.77
CA ILE A 314 6.16 15.32 -5.66
C ILE A 314 5.67 16.38 -4.68
N SER A 315 6.57 17.24 -4.23
CA SER A 315 6.25 18.26 -3.23
C SER A 315 5.48 19.44 -3.79
N GLY A 316 5.60 19.72 -5.09
CA GLY A 316 4.87 20.78 -5.79
C GLY A 316 3.44 20.40 -6.17
N ASP A 317 3.12 19.11 -6.28
CA ASP A 317 1.78 18.64 -6.65
C ASP A 317 0.89 18.50 -5.40
N ALA A 318 -0.14 19.32 -5.31
CA ALA A 318 -1.06 19.31 -4.18
C ALA A 318 -1.76 17.94 -4.01
N CYS A 319 -2.12 17.28 -5.12
CA CYS A 319 -2.76 15.97 -5.06
C CYS A 319 -1.84 14.92 -4.39
N TRP A 320 -0.57 14.87 -4.79
CA TRP A 320 0.37 13.92 -4.19
C TRP A 320 0.68 14.24 -2.72
N ARG A 321 0.81 15.54 -2.37
CA ARG A 321 0.99 15.94 -0.96
C ARG A 321 -0.21 15.52 -0.12
N ASP A 322 -1.42 15.86 -0.56
CA ASP A 322 -2.64 15.56 0.19
C ASP A 322 -2.89 14.06 0.31
N ALA A 323 -2.66 13.31 -0.77
CA ALA A 323 -2.75 11.85 -0.75
C ALA A 323 -1.73 11.23 0.23
N THR A 324 -0.48 11.72 0.21
CA THR A 324 0.58 11.25 1.12
C THR A 324 0.24 11.56 2.56
N LEU A 325 -0.13 12.80 2.88
CA LEU A 325 -0.47 13.21 4.24
C LEU A 325 -1.73 12.51 4.75
N THR A 326 -2.76 12.35 3.91
CA THR A 326 -3.96 11.58 4.28
C THR A 326 -3.63 10.12 4.58
N THR A 327 -2.80 9.50 3.75
CA THR A 327 -2.36 8.11 3.96
C THR A 327 -1.51 7.99 5.23
N TRP A 328 -0.61 8.94 5.50
CA TRP A 328 0.16 9.05 6.73
C TRP A 328 -0.77 9.13 7.96
N GLY A 329 -1.73 10.04 7.92
CA GLY A 329 -2.71 10.21 9.01
C GLY A 329 -3.52 8.94 9.27
N ARG A 330 -3.98 8.29 8.20
CA ARG A 330 -4.73 7.04 8.31
C ARG A 330 -3.87 5.89 8.85
N ALA A 331 -2.63 5.80 8.42
CA ALA A 331 -1.70 4.78 8.91
C ALA A 331 -1.50 4.91 10.42
N TRP A 332 -1.22 6.11 10.91
CA TRP A 332 -1.03 6.34 12.34
C TRP A 332 -2.33 6.19 13.14
N LEU A 333 -3.49 6.48 12.58
CA LEU A 333 -4.76 6.14 13.21
C LEU A 333 -4.83 4.64 13.53
N TYR A 334 -4.53 3.77 12.56
CA TYR A 334 -4.58 2.32 12.77
C TYR A 334 -3.40 1.76 13.57
N LEU A 335 -2.21 2.32 13.45
CA LEU A 335 -1.06 1.93 14.28
C LEU A 335 -1.36 2.18 15.77
N GLU A 336 -1.97 3.33 16.11
CA GLU A 336 -2.40 3.63 17.46
C GLU A 336 -3.51 2.67 17.97
N GLN A 337 -4.52 2.39 17.14
CA GLN A 337 -5.58 1.45 17.50
C GLN A 337 -5.05 0.02 17.73
N THR A 338 -3.98 -0.34 17.05
CA THR A 338 -3.43 -1.70 17.08
C THR A 338 -2.22 -1.87 17.98
N LYS A 339 -1.71 -0.81 18.62
CA LYS A 339 -0.47 -0.87 19.41
C LYS A 339 -0.45 -1.97 20.49
N ASN A 340 -1.60 -2.24 21.09
CA ASN A 340 -1.76 -3.23 22.13
C ASN A 340 -2.35 -4.56 21.64
N ILE A 341 -2.50 -4.74 20.33
CA ILE A 341 -3.02 -5.98 19.74
C ILE A 341 -1.82 -6.85 19.33
N PRO A 342 -1.57 -7.96 20.04
CA PRO A 342 -0.49 -8.86 19.66
C PRO A 342 -0.82 -9.60 18.36
N GLY A 343 0.20 -9.96 17.61
CA GLY A 343 0.06 -10.81 16.43
C GLY A 343 -0.22 -10.08 15.12
N LEU A 344 -0.41 -8.75 15.12
CA LEU A 344 -0.53 -7.94 13.88
C LEU A 344 0.82 -7.44 13.34
N GLY A 345 1.92 -7.78 13.99
CA GLY A 345 3.28 -7.47 13.57
C GLY A 345 4.24 -8.57 14.02
N ILE A 346 5.35 -8.68 13.30
CA ILE A 346 6.46 -9.61 13.58
C ILE A 346 7.69 -8.83 14.04
N ASN A 347 8.01 -7.76 13.28
CA ASN A 347 9.15 -6.86 13.48
C ASN A 347 8.71 -5.41 13.70
N ASP A 348 7.44 -5.18 14.02
CA ASP A 348 6.80 -3.88 14.09
C ASP A 348 7.59 -2.86 14.93
N LYS A 349 8.11 -3.25 16.10
CA LYS A 349 8.91 -2.35 16.95
C LYS A 349 10.20 -1.86 16.32
N VAL A 350 10.85 -2.72 15.54
CA VAL A 350 12.10 -2.37 14.85
C VAL A 350 11.80 -1.42 13.70
N LEU A 351 10.75 -1.72 12.94
CA LEU A 351 10.32 -0.91 11.81
C LEU A 351 9.77 0.45 12.26
N GLU A 352 9.02 0.49 13.36
CA GLU A 352 8.54 1.74 13.94
C GLU A 352 9.73 2.65 14.31
N ALA A 353 10.79 2.11 14.91
CA ALA A 353 11.98 2.88 15.23
C ALA A 353 12.69 3.44 13.99
N LEU A 354 12.56 2.81 12.81
CA LEU A 354 13.08 3.34 11.55
C LEU A 354 12.23 4.48 11.01
N VAL A 355 10.92 4.37 11.09
CA VAL A 355 9.97 5.45 10.72
C VAL A 355 10.16 6.66 11.64
N LEU A 356 10.49 6.43 12.92
CA LEU A 356 10.71 7.50 13.91
C LEU A 356 12.11 8.11 13.86
N ASP A 357 12.94 7.83 12.84
CA ASP A 357 14.20 8.53 12.62
C ASP A 357 13.91 10.02 12.37
N PRO A 358 14.43 10.95 13.21
CA PRO A 358 14.14 12.38 13.09
C PRO A 358 14.45 12.96 11.71
N ASP A 359 15.56 12.50 11.10
CA ASP A 359 15.97 12.95 9.77
C ASP A 359 14.98 12.55 8.67
N LEU A 360 14.16 11.53 8.92
CA LEU A 360 13.13 11.06 8.00
C LEU A 360 11.78 11.71 8.29
N LEU A 361 11.40 11.84 9.55
CA LEU A 361 10.17 12.57 9.96
C LEU A 361 10.14 14.01 9.44
N ASP A 362 11.31 14.66 9.36
CA ASP A 362 11.44 16.01 8.78
C ASP A 362 10.88 16.09 7.35
N GLU A 363 10.87 15.01 6.57
CA GLU A 363 10.32 15.04 5.23
C GLU A 363 8.79 15.14 5.23
N ILE A 364 8.13 14.53 6.20
CA ILE A 364 6.68 14.67 6.39
C ILE A 364 6.35 16.10 6.85
N ASP A 365 7.14 16.66 7.76
CA ASP A 365 6.97 18.05 8.21
C ASP A 365 7.16 19.06 7.06
N ARG A 366 8.09 18.80 6.14
CA ARG A 366 8.23 19.60 4.92
C ARG A 366 6.98 19.56 4.05
N LEU A 367 6.36 18.38 3.89
CA LEU A 367 5.10 18.28 3.14
C LEU A 367 3.97 19.06 3.83
N ARG A 368 3.88 19.01 5.18
CA ARG A 368 2.93 19.81 5.97
C ARG A 368 3.12 21.30 5.72
N GLN A 369 4.36 21.79 5.82
CA GLN A 369 4.70 23.20 5.57
C GLN A 369 4.32 23.62 4.14
N LEU A 370 4.62 22.82 3.14
CA LEU A 370 4.25 23.08 1.74
C LEU A 370 2.73 23.01 1.49
N SER A 371 2.00 22.37 2.36
CA SER A 371 0.53 22.35 2.36
C SER A 371 -0.08 23.52 3.15
N GLY A 372 0.76 24.43 3.67
CA GLY A 372 0.32 25.59 4.45
C GLY A 372 -0.10 25.27 5.88
N CYS A 373 0.34 24.15 6.42
CA CYS A 373 0.15 23.83 7.82
C CYS A 373 1.12 24.66 8.70
N PRO A 374 0.72 24.99 9.94
CA PRO A 374 1.52 25.82 10.83
C PRO A 374 2.84 25.15 11.24
#